data_2135ec715746415f16c905611f00fbdb
#
_entry.id   2135ec715746415f16c905611f00fbdb
#
_cell.length_a   1.000
_cell.length_b   1.000
_cell.length_c   1.000
_cell.angle_alpha   90.00
_cell.angle_beta   90.00
_cell.angle_gamma   90.00
#
_symmetry.space_group_name_H-M   'P 1'
#
loop_
_entity.id
_entity.type
_entity.pdbx_description
1 polymer ?
#
loop_
_entity_poly.entity_id
_entity_poly.type
_entity_poly.pdbx_seq_one_letter_code
_entity_poly.pdbx_strand_id
1 'polypeptide(L)'
;MLAIGLALFCLRYLIPADKWPDKWAGIAFWSTNLGLAWMCFATLLPLGIAQLYKSVNEGYWEARDLKFLTEDTNTLIEWLRLPGDLVFIVGGALPVLYIAYVGIRHTVKRVTLEEPEDILFTEIIEPAGVSRAGDEEAAAARTT
;
A
#
# COMPACT_ATOMS: atom_id res chain seq x y z
N MET A 1 0.35 7.28 -2.40
CA MET A 1 1.28 6.86 -1.34
C MET A 1 0.56 6.43 -0.07
N LEU A 2 -0.28 7.28 0.53
CA LEU A 2 -1.00 6.95 1.77
C LEU A 2 -1.84 5.67 1.65
N ALA A 3 -2.61 5.53 0.56
CA ALA A 3 -3.44 4.34 0.32
C ALA A 3 -2.62 3.04 0.20
N ILE A 4 -1.47 3.09 -0.47
CA ILE A 4 -0.57 1.94 -0.59
C ILE A 4 0.03 1.58 0.78
N GLY A 5 0.45 2.59 1.55
CA GLY A 5 0.96 2.39 2.91
C GLY A 5 -0.09 1.76 3.82
N LEU A 6 -1.33 2.26 3.77
CA LEU A 6 -2.45 1.71 4.54
C LEU A 6 -2.77 0.27 4.12
N ALA A 7 -2.79 -0.01 2.81
CA ALA A 7 -3.03 -1.36 2.31
C ALA A 7 -1.94 -2.35 2.78
N LEU A 8 -0.66 -1.96 2.72
CA LEU A 8 0.44 -2.78 3.22
C LEU A 8 0.35 -2.99 4.74
N PHE A 9 -0.06 -1.97 5.48
CA PHE A 9 -0.29 -2.07 6.92
C PHE A 9 -1.41 -3.09 7.23
N CYS A 10 -2.56 -3.01 6.54
CA CYS A 10 -3.64 -3.99 6.70
C CYS A 10 -3.18 -5.41 6.34
N LEU A 11 -2.44 -5.58 5.23
CA LEU A 11 -1.89 -6.88 4.82
C LEU A 11 -0.92 -7.46 5.86
N ARG A 12 -0.21 -6.62 6.60
CA ARG A 12 0.69 -7.05 7.69
C ARG A 12 -0.06 -7.80 8.80
N TYR A 13 -1.31 -7.46 9.07
CA TYR A 13 -2.14 -8.18 10.05
C TYR A 13 -2.72 -9.48 9.51
N LEU A 14 -2.91 -9.58 8.20
CA LEU A 14 -3.48 -10.77 7.56
C LEU A 14 -2.42 -11.86 7.30
N ILE A 15 -1.16 -11.48 7.11
CA ILE A 15 -0.07 -12.41 6.83
C ILE A 15 0.71 -12.70 8.11
N PRO A 16 0.94 -13.96 8.48
CA PRO A 16 1.77 -14.34 9.62
C PRO A 16 3.17 -13.74 9.51
N ALA A 17 3.76 -13.38 10.65
CA ALA A 17 5.04 -12.67 10.69
C ALA A 17 6.21 -13.47 10.06
N ASP A 18 6.18 -14.79 10.16
CA ASP A 18 7.16 -15.72 9.57
C ASP A 18 7.13 -15.76 8.04
N LYS A 19 5.98 -15.39 7.43
CA LYS A 19 5.77 -15.40 5.96
C LYS A 19 5.76 -14.02 5.34
N TRP A 20 5.94 -12.98 6.16
CA TRP A 20 5.96 -11.61 5.65
C TRP A 20 7.25 -11.34 4.86
N PRO A 21 7.16 -10.87 3.61
CA PRO A 21 8.31 -10.63 2.77
C PRO A 21 8.97 -9.26 3.06
N ASP A 22 9.65 -9.11 4.20
CA ASP A 22 10.28 -7.85 4.64
C ASP A 22 11.19 -7.22 3.59
N LYS A 23 11.97 -8.06 2.87
CA LYS A 23 12.88 -7.59 1.82
C LYS A 23 12.14 -6.87 0.69
N TRP A 24 11.02 -7.43 0.24
CA TRP A 24 10.21 -6.84 -0.83
C TRP A 24 9.52 -5.56 -0.37
N ALA A 25 9.05 -5.51 0.87
CA ALA A 25 8.48 -4.30 1.46
C ALA A 25 9.52 -3.18 1.56
N GLY A 26 10.76 -3.50 1.97
CA GLY A 26 11.87 -2.55 2.01
C GLY A 26 12.26 -2.04 0.63
N ILE A 27 12.35 -2.92 -0.37
CA ILE A 27 12.64 -2.54 -1.77
C ILE A 27 11.53 -1.61 -2.30
N ALA A 28 10.27 -1.97 -2.11
CA ALA A 28 9.13 -1.14 -2.52
C ALA A 28 9.21 0.26 -1.91
N PHE A 29 9.46 0.35 -0.61
CA PHE A 29 9.56 1.63 0.10
C PHE A 29 10.68 2.51 -0.45
N TRP A 30 11.90 1.99 -0.54
CA TRP A 30 13.05 2.77 -1.00
C TRP A 30 12.97 3.14 -2.47
N SER A 31 12.56 2.22 -3.34
CA SER A 31 12.42 2.50 -4.77
C SER A 31 11.34 3.53 -5.05
N THR A 32 10.22 3.47 -4.33
CA THR A 32 9.15 4.46 -4.45
C THR A 32 9.62 5.86 -4.04
N ASN A 33 10.31 5.97 -2.90
CA ASN A 33 10.82 7.26 -2.43
C ASN A 33 11.93 7.79 -3.33
N LEU A 34 12.86 6.94 -3.75
CA LEU A 34 13.97 7.33 -4.63
C LEU A 34 13.46 7.74 -6.02
N GLY A 35 12.55 6.98 -6.61
CA GLY A 35 11.92 7.32 -7.89
C GLY A 35 11.17 8.64 -7.82
N LEU A 36 10.40 8.88 -6.75
CA LEU A 36 9.70 10.14 -6.53
C LEU A 36 10.67 11.32 -6.33
N ALA A 37 11.72 11.14 -5.53
CA ALA A 37 12.74 12.16 -5.33
C ALA A 37 13.43 12.50 -6.65
N TRP A 38 13.79 11.50 -7.44
CA TRP A 38 14.37 11.73 -8.76
C TRP A 38 13.44 12.54 -9.68
N MET A 39 12.17 12.15 -9.80
CA MET A 39 11.19 12.90 -10.58
C MET A 39 11.07 14.36 -10.11
N CYS A 40 11.06 14.58 -8.80
CA CYS A 40 10.93 15.90 -8.22
C CYS A 40 12.15 16.79 -8.53
N PHE A 41 13.36 16.30 -8.24
CA PHE A 41 14.59 17.11 -8.36
C PHE A 41 15.16 17.17 -9.77
N ALA A 42 15.09 16.08 -10.53
CA ALA A 42 15.67 16.02 -11.88
C ALA A 42 14.74 16.56 -12.96
N THR A 43 13.42 16.55 -12.75
CA THR A 43 12.45 16.92 -13.79
C THR A 43 11.57 18.08 -13.37
N LEU A 44 10.79 17.89 -12.30
CA LEU A 44 9.74 18.85 -11.95
C LEU A 44 10.32 20.21 -11.54
N LEU A 45 11.38 20.20 -10.77
CA LEU A 45 12.00 21.41 -10.24
C LEU A 45 12.73 22.19 -11.35
N PRO A 46 13.60 21.60 -12.21
CA PRO A 46 14.22 22.32 -13.31
C PRO A 46 13.21 22.86 -14.32
N LEU A 47 12.22 22.04 -14.71
CA LEU A 47 11.19 22.47 -15.67
C LEU A 47 10.32 23.59 -15.07
N GLY A 48 9.93 23.47 -13.81
CA GLY A 48 9.16 24.50 -13.11
C GLY A 48 9.91 25.83 -13.00
N ILE A 49 11.22 25.81 -12.72
CA ILE A 49 12.04 27.00 -12.67
C ILE A 49 12.17 27.62 -14.08
N ALA A 50 12.41 26.82 -15.12
CA ALA A 50 12.49 27.30 -16.50
C ALA A 50 11.18 27.98 -16.95
N GLN A 51 10.03 27.36 -16.65
CA GLN A 51 8.72 27.96 -16.94
C GLN A 51 8.47 29.24 -16.14
N LEU A 52 8.84 29.27 -14.86
CA LEU A 52 8.72 30.48 -14.05
C LEU A 52 9.58 31.62 -14.60
N TYR A 53 10.83 31.33 -14.92
CA TYR A 53 11.75 32.31 -15.50
C TYR A 53 11.23 32.90 -16.83
N LYS A 54 10.74 32.02 -17.71
CA LYS A 54 10.13 32.42 -18.98
C LYS A 54 8.89 33.28 -18.79
N SER A 55 8.02 32.86 -17.86
CA SER A 55 6.79 33.57 -17.53
C SER A 55 7.03 34.99 -17.00
N VAL A 56 8.09 35.17 -16.20
CA VAL A 56 8.43 36.49 -15.64
C VAL A 56 9.06 37.42 -16.68
N ASN A 57 9.90 36.91 -17.59
CA ASN A 57 10.63 37.72 -18.54
C ASN A 57 9.85 38.00 -19.85
N GLU A 58 9.11 37.02 -20.36
CA GLU A 58 8.47 37.11 -21.68
C GLU A 58 6.94 37.08 -21.61
N GLY A 59 6.39 36.72 -20.45
CA GLY A 59 4.96 36.67 -20.21
C GLY A 59 4.41 35.26 -20.07
N TYR A 60 3.23 35.19 -19.44
CA TYR A 60 2.59 33.91 -19.07
C TYR A 60 2.26 33.00 -20.27
N TRP A 61 1.86 33.60 -21.40
CA TRP A 61 1.48 32.88 -22.61
C TRP A 61 2.68 32.28 -23.33
N GLU A 62 3.80 32.97 -23.36
CA GLU A 62 5.06 32.50 -23.96
C GLU A 62 5.63 31.28 -23.21
N ALA A 63 5.47 31.22 -21.90
CA ALA A 63 5.89 30.08 -21.08
C ALA A 63 5.06 28.81 -21.31
N ARG A 64 3.95 28.92 -22.04
CA ARG A 64 3.04 27.81 -22.41
C ARG A 64 2.96 27.57 -23.89
N ASP A 65 3.69 28.34 -24.68
CA ASP A 65 3.75 28.16 -26.13
C ASP A 65 4.38 26.80 -26.47
N LEU A 66 3.84 26.17 -27.50
CA LEU A 66 4.31 24.89 -28.00
C LEU A 66 5.80 24.93 -28.37
N LYS A 67 6.25 26.07 -28.88
CA LYS A 67 7.65 26.30 -29.24
C LYS A 67 8.58 26.18 -28.02
N PHE A 68 8.18 26.74 -26.87
CA PHE A 68 8.95 26.62 -25.64
C PHE A 68 8.93 25.17 -25.10
N LEU A 69 7.77 24.51 -25.14
CA LEU A 69 7.64 23.14 -24.65
C LEU A 69 8.43 22.13 -25.48
N THR A 70 8.57 22.36 -26.78
CA THR A 70 9.35 21.49 -27.68
C THR A 70 10.81 21.90 -27.84
N GLU A 71 11.30 22.85 -27.07
CA GLU A 71 12.70 23.24 -27.05
C GLU A 71 13.58 22.05 -26.57
N ASP A 72 14.74 21.87 -27.15
CA ASP A 72 15.65 20.75 -26.90
C ASP A 72 15.96 20.57 -25.43
N THR A 73 16.12 21.68 -24.69
CA THR A 73 16.37 21.65 -23.23
C THR A 73 15.20 21.07 -22.46
N ASN A 74 13.97 21.44 -22.78
CA ASN A 74 12.77 20.92 -22.12
C ASN A 74 12.53 19.45 -22.47
N THR A 75 12.73 19.09 -23.72
CA THR A 75 12.67 17.70 -24.20
C THR A 75 13.71 16.83 -23.49
N LEU A 76 14.93 17.32 -23.27
CA LEU A 76 15.95 16.59 -22.51
C LEU A 76 15.51 16.35 -21.06
N ILE A 77 14.93 17.36 -20.42
CA ILE A 77 14.42 17.25 -19.02
C ILE A 77 13.27 16.22 -18.94
N GLU A 78 12.40 16.18 -19.95
CA GLU A 78 11.34 15.18 -20.03
C GLU A 78 11.90 13.76 -20.17
N TRP A 79 12.92 13.55 -21.00
CA TRP A 79 13.59 12.25 -21.08
C TRP A 79 14.30 11.84 -19.79
N LEU A 80 14.78 12.81 -19.02
CA LEU A 80 15.41 12.56 -17.72
C LEU A 80 14.42 12.01 -16.67
N ARG A 81 13.12 12.13 -16.92
CA ARG A 81 12.06 11.54 -16.10
C ARG A 81 12.02 10.02 -16.19
N LEU A 82 12.37 9.47 -17.35
CA LEU A 82 12.24 8.05 -17.67
C LEU A 82 12.94 7.11 -16.65
N PRO A 83 14.18 7.37 -16.19
CA PRO A 83 14.82 6.57 -15.16
C PRO A 83 14.04 6.56 -13.84
N GLY A 84 13.49 7.70 -13.43
CA GLY A 84 12.69 7.80 -12.21
C GLY A 84 11.39 7.00 -12.29
N ASP A 85 10.69 7.10 -13.41
CA ASP A 85 9.46 6.35 -13.67
C ASP A 85 9.76 4.82 -13.70
N LEU A 86 10.87 4.42 -14.29
CA LEU A 86 11.28 3.01 -14.34
C LEU A 86 11.57 2.46 -12.93
N VAL A 87 12.33 3.18 -12.13
CA VAL A 87 12.63 2.80 -10.73
C VAL A 87 11.34 2.72 -9.91
N PHE A 88 10.43 3.67 -10.11
CA PHE A 88 9.14 3.70 -9.42
C PHE A 88 8.26 2.50 -9.80
N ILE A 89 8.16 2.16 -11.07
CA ILE A 89 7.31 1.05 -11.55
C ILE A 89 7.93 -0.30 -11.18
N VAL A 90 9.19 -0.52 -11.52
CA VAL A 90 9.84 -1.83 -11.33
C VAL A 90 10.15 -2.07 -9.85
N GLY A 91 10.70 -1.09 -9.17
CA GLY A 91 11.11 -1.21 -7.77
C GLY A 91 10.02 -0.94 -6.76
N GLY A 92 9.00 -0.15 -7.11
CA GLY A 92 7.88 0.20 -6.24
C GLY A 92 6.64 -0.63 -6.51
N ALA A 93 6.06 -0.53 -7.71
CA ALA A 93 4.76 -1.12 -8.01
C ALA A 93 4.80 -2.66 -8.04
N LEU A 94 5.81 -3.29 -8.67
CA LEU A 94 5.89 -4.74 -8.77
C LEU A 94 6.00 -5.44 -7.40
N PRO A 95 6.89 -5.01 -6.47
CA PRO A 95 6.93 -5.59 -5.12
C PRO A 95 5.63 -5.42 -4.34
N VAL A 96 4.95 -4.27 -4.47
CA VAL A 96 3.63 -4.04 -3.84
C VAL A 96 2.59 -5.01 -4.37
N LEU A 97 2.52 -5.21 -5.69
CA LEU A 97 1.62 -6.18 -6.32
C LEU A 97 1.94 -7.62 -5.88
N TYR A 98 3.22 -7.96 -5.74
CA TYR A 98 3.64 -9.27 -5.23
C TYR A 98 3.17 -9.48 -3.78
N ILE A 99 3.34 -8.49 -2.89
CA ILE A 99 2.89 -8.57 -1.50
C ILE A 99 1.36 -8.69 -1.45
N ALA A 100 0.64 -7.92 -2.28
CA ALA A 100 -0.81 -8.00 -2.39
C ALA A 100 -1.26 -9.40 -2.85
N TYR A 101 -0.60 -9.96 -3.86
CA TYR A 101 -0.88 -11.33 -4.34
C TYR A 101 -0.69 -12.38 -3.24
N VAL A 102 0.43 -12.30 -2.50
CA VAL A 102 0.70 -13.19 -1.35
C VAL A 102 -0.39 -13.04 -0.29
N GLY A 103 -0.79 -11.81 0.03
CA GLY A 103 -1.86 -11.51 1.00
C GLY A 103 -3.20 -12.11 0.60
N ILE A 104 -3.64 -11.89 -0.64
CA ILE A 104 -4.88 -12.44 -1.17
C ILE A 104 -4.86 -13.97 -1.11
N ARG A 105 -3.77 -14.59 -1.55
CA ARG A 105 -3.64 -16.05 -1.55
C ARG A 105 -3.72 -16.65 -0.15
N HIS A 106 -3.15 -15.96 0.86
CA HIS A 106 -3.24 -16.40 2.26
C HIS A 106 -4.65 -16.23 2.81
N THR A 107 -5.31 -15.12 2.53
CA THR A 107 -6.67 -14.84 2.99
C THR A 107 -7.67 -15.84 2.41
N VAL A 108 -7.62 -16.08 1.11
CA VAL A 108 -8.51 -17.05 0.43
C VAL A 108 -8.30 -18.46 1.01
N LYS A 109 -7.06 -18.87 1.22
CA LYS A 109 -6.77 -20.19 1.79
C LYS A 109 -7.28 -20.32 3.23
N ARG A 110 -7.24 -19.26 4.03
CA ARG A 110 -7.75 -19.25 5.41
C ARG A 110 -9.25 -19.39 5.45
N VAL A 111 -9.97 -18.59 4.65
CA VAL A 111 -11.44 -18.64 4.54
C VAL A 111 -11.93 -20.01 4.07
N THR A 112 -11.17 -20.70 3.22
CA THR A 112 -11.54 -22.05 2.76
C THR A 112 -11.31 -23.13 3.80
N LEU A 113 -10.44 -22.91 4.81
CA LEU A 113 -10.10 -23.89 5.84
C LEU A 113 -10.91 -23.70 7.15
N GLU A 114 -11.42 -22.51 7.39
CA GLU A 114 -12.30 -22.21 8.50
C GLU A 114 -13.74 -22.30 7.99
N GLU A 115 -14.44 -23.41 8.26
CA GLU A 115 -15.87 -23.48 8.02
C GLU A 115 -16.57 -22.40 8.86
N PRO A 116 -17.36 -21.51 8.24
CA PRO A 116 -17.89 -20.34 8.94
C PRO A 116 -18.94 -20.65 10.01
N GLU A 117 -19.39 -21.89 10.15
CA GLU A 117 -20.49 -22.25 11.05
C GLU A 117 -20.07 -22.30 12.52
N ASP A 118 -18.84 -22.69 12.84
CA ASP A 118 -18.46 -22.92 14.25
C ASP A 118 -18.12 -21.63 15.02
N ILE A 119 -17.65 -20.57 14.33
CA ILE A 119 -17.20 -19.36 15.03
C ILE A 119 -18.36 -18.40 15.33
N LEU A 120 -19.33 -18.32 14.45
CA LEU A 120 -20.41 -17.32 14.55
C LEU A 120 -21.51 -17.75 15.52
N PHE A 121 -21.73 -19.06 15.68
CA PHE A 121 -22.79 -19.57 16.55
C PHE A 121 -22.32 -19.86 17.99
N THR A 122 -21.07 -20.24 18.20
CA THR A 122 -20.55 -20.54 19.53
C THR A 122 -20.33 -19.28 20.34
N GLU A 123 -19.84 -18.19 19.71
CA GLU A 123 -19.57 -16.93 20.43
C GLU A 123 -20.81 -16.05 20.65
N ILE A 124 -21.85 -16.21 19.79
CA ILE A 124 -23.12 -15.47 19.94
C ILE A 124 -24.07 -16.16 20.92
N ILE A 125 -24.02 -17.49 21.09
CA ILE A 125 -24.96 -18.27 21.90
C ILE A 125 -24.45 -18.50 23.32
N GLU A 126 -23.15 -18.33 23.59
CA GLU A 126 -22.64 -18.33 24.98
C GLU A 126 -22.44 -16.87 25.44
N PRO A 127 -23.50 -16.17 25.90
CA PRO A 127 -23.32 -14.90 26.59
C PRO A 127 -22.46 -15.15 27.82
N ALA A 128 -21.31 -14.50 27.86
CA ALA A 128 -20.41 -14.53 29.00
C ALA A 128 -21.20 -14.25 30.29
N GLY A 129 -21.45 -15.28 31.10
CA GLY A 129 -22.03 -15.10 32.42
C GLY A 129 -23.28 -15.92 32.77
N VAL A 130 -23.79 -16.81 31.91
CA VAL A 130 -24.76 -17.77 32.37
C VAL A 130 -24.00 -18.95 33.01
N SER A 131 -23.55 -18.72 34.22
CA SER A 131 -23.12 -19.78 35.14
C SER A 131 -24.21 -20.85 35.18
N ARG A 132 -23.84 -22.10 34.89
CA ARG A 132 -24.66 -23.30 35.09
C ARG A 132 -24.96 -23.51 36.57
N ALA A 133 -25.74 -22.62 37.18
CA ALA A 133 -26.25 -22.78 38.53
C ALA A 133 -27.18 -24.02 38.66
N GLY A 134 -27.69 -24.55 37.55
CA GLY A 134 -28.52 -25.74 37.52
C GLY A 134 -27.76 -27.08 37.56
N ASP A 135 -26.50 -27.11 37.18
CA ASP A 135 -25.72 -28.35 37.12
C ASP A 135 -25.10 -28.68 38.48
N GLU A 136 -24.84 -27.68 39.35
CA GLU A 136 -24.37 -27.89 40.71
C GLU A 136 -25.50 -28.41 41.64
N GLU A 137 -26.74 -27.96 41.43
CA GLU A 137 -27.89 -28.41 42.19
C GLU A 137 -28.30 -29.86 41.86
N ALA A 138 -28.13 -30.24 40.56
CA ALA A 138 -28.35 -31.62 40.10
C ALA A 138 -27.26 -32.60 40.59
N ALA A 139 -26.02 -32.14 40.78
CA ALA A 139 -24.93 -32.95 41.33
C ALA A 139 -25.07 -33.16 42.84
N ALA A 140 -25.53 -32.15 43.57
CA ALA A 140 -25.78 -32.25 45.01
C ALA A 140 -26.95 -33.20 45.37
N ALA A 141 -27.97 -33.30 44.52
CA ALA A 141 -29.12 -34.20 44.72
C ALA A 141 -28.83 -35.68 44.46
N ARG A 142 -27.67 -36.03 43.88
CA ARG A 142 -27.28 -37.43 43.62
C ARG A 142 -26.38 -38.04 44.71
N THR A 143 -26.00 -37.28 45.74
CA THR A 143 -25.12 -37.72 46.85
C THR A 143 -25.81 -37.85 48.17
N THR A 144 -27.11 -37.67 48.20
CA THR A 144 -28.00 -38.06 49.38
C THR A 144 -28.87 -39.21 48.98
#